data_af2c9649065cdf6db9f6912782ad8b66
#
_entry.id   af2c9649065cdf6db9f6912782ad8b66
#
_cell.length_a   1.000
_cell.length_b   1.000
_cell.length_c   1.000
_cell.angle_alpha   90.00
_cell.angle_beta   90.00
_cell.angle_gamma   90.00
#
_symmetry.space_group_name_H-M   'P 1'
#
loop_
_entity.id
_entity.type
_entity.pdbx_description
1 polymer ?
#
loop_
_entity_poly.entity_id
_entity_poly.type
_entity_poly.pdbx_seq_one_letter_code
_entity_poly.pdbx_strand_id
1 'polypeptide(L)'
;MAKVESVNEKFVGEGERACLSILKSLFGKNCEYKTQYPFFKLMSSDFYETLSERQLKQTLDIVIFRAVDFKPTIVIRVQDKHHKVTLTASRDIVQKQMLEWNKCVVVDLWWEECPELWGENVNEKSIEEVSTYLRKANLI
;
A
#
# COMPACT_ATOMS: atom_id res chain seq x y z
N MET A 1 -14.50 5.05 -20.21
CA MET A 1 -13.18 5.22 -19.55
C MET A 1 -13.27 6.01 -18.26
N ALA A 2 -13.87 7.21 -18.29
CA ALA A 2 -14.09 7.99 -17.06
C ALA A 2 -14.85 7.22 -15.99
N LYS A 3 -15.78 6.33 -16.38
CA LYS A 3 -16.55 5.51 -15.44
C LYS A 3 -15.68 4.51 -14.68
N VAL A 4 -14.63 3.97 -15.31
CA VAL A 4 -13.73 3.01 -14.67
C VAL A 4 -12.90 3.72 -13.60
N GLU A 5 -12.37 4.89 -13.91
CA GLU A 5 -11.64 5.70 -12.94
C GLU A 5 -12.51 6.10 -11.76
N SER A 6 -13.74 6.54 -12.03
CA SER A 6 -14.69 6.91 -10.99
C SER A 6 -15.05 5.74 -10.08
N VAL A 7 -15.21 4.54 -10.65
CA VAL A 7 -15.49 3.33 -9.86
C VAL A 7 -14.30 2.98 -8.98
N ASN A 8 -13.07 3.04 -9.51
CA ASN A 8 -11.87 2.77 -8.74
C ASN A 8 -11.69 3.78 -7.60
N GLU A 9 -11.96 5.05 -7.85
CA GLU A 9 -11.91 6.09 -6.82
C GLU A 9 -12.89 5.85 -5.69
N LYS A 10 -14.06 5.30 -5.97
CA LYS A 10 -15.07 5.00 -4.93
C LYS A 10 -14.62 3.91 -3.96
N PHE A 11 -13.69 3.04 -4.35
CA PHE A 11 -13.20 1.99 -3.50
C PHE A 11 -11.91 2.36 -2.79
N VAL A 12 -11.39 3.54 -3.04
CA VAL A 12 -10.22 4.07 -2.32
C VAL A 12 -10.69 4.59 -0.97
N GLY A 13 -10.10 4.07 0.11
CA GLY A 13 -10.46 4.45 1.46
C GLY A 13 -9.96 5.83 1.86
N GLU A 14 -10.36 6.26 3.05
CA GLU A 14 -9.91 7.53 3.62
C GLU A 14 -8.38 7.54 3.72
N GLY A 15 -7.80 8.64 3.33
CA GLY A 15 -6.35 8.83 3.35
C GLY A 15 -5.61 8.24 2.16
N GLU A 16 -6.18 7.28 1.44
CA GLU A 16 -5.47 6.64 0.33
C GLU A 16 -5.19 7.60 -0.82
N ARG A 17 -6.14 8.47 -1.16
CA ARG A 17 -5.96 9.46 -2.23
C ARG A 17 -4.86 10.45 -1.90
N ALA A 18 -4.90 10.98 -0.68
CA ALA A 18 -3.88 11.91 -0.20
C ALA A 18 -2.53 11.21 -0.18
N CYS A 19 -2.49 9.98 0.32
CA CYS A 19 -1.28 9.17 0.36
C CYS A 19 -0.72 8.95 -1.06
N LEU A 20 -1.55 8.55 -2.00
CA LEU A 20 -1.12 8.32 -3.38
C LEU A 20 -0.53 9.59 -4.01
N SER A 21 -1.17 10.72 -3.79
CA SER A 21 -0.69 12.02 -4.27
C SER A 21 0.69 12.36 -3.69
N ILE A 22 0.87 12.14 -2.39
CA ILE A 22 2.14 12.38 -1.70
C ILE A 22 3.23 11.44 -2.24
N LEU A 23 2.91 10.15 -2.40
CA LEU A 23 3.86 9.17 -2.91
C LEU A 23 4.33 9.50 -4.34
N LYS A 24 3.42 9.93 -5.19
CA LYS A 24 3.76 10.37 -6.54
C LYS A 24 4.69 11.57 -6.53
N SER A 25 4.50 12.48 -5.59
CA SER A 25 5.36 13.63 -5.41
C SER A 25 6.76 13.23 -4.93
N LEU A 26 6.85 12.25 -4.02
CA LEU A 26 8.12 11.83 -3.43
C LEU A 26 8.93 10.91 -4.35
N PHE A 27 8.29 9.98 -5.03
CA PHE A 27 8.98 9.01 -5.89
C PHE A 27 9.04 9.40 -7.37
N GLY A 28 8.17 10.31 -7.80
CA GLY A 28 8.24 10.88 -9.14
C GLY A 28 7.65 9.98 -10.24
N LYS A 29 8.03 10.31 -11.47
CA LYS A 29 7.43 9.73 -12.69
C LYS A 29 8.03 8.39 -13.12
N ASN A 30 9.16 8.01 -12.55
CA ASN A 30 9.88 6.80 -12.95
C ASN A 30 9.34 5.54 -12.27
N CYS A 31 8.24 5.67 -11.56
CA CYS A 31 7.57 4.57 -10.89
C CYS A 31 6.17 4.39 -11.45
N GLU A 32 5.67 3.17 -11.37
CA GLU A 32 4.29 2.86 -11.71
C GLU A 32 3.51 2.67 -10.42
N TYR A 33 2.36 3.33 -10.32
CA TYR A 33 1.52 3.31 -9.11
C TYR A 33 0.22 2.59 -9.40
N LYS A 34 -0.10 1.59 -8.58
CA LYS A 34 -1.35 0.83 -8.69
C LYS A 34 -2.10 0.91 -7.37
N THR A 35 -3.41 1.05 -7.43
CA THR A 35 -4.28 1.01 -6.27
C THR A 35 -5.18 -0.22 -6.33
N GLN A 36 -5.57 -0.74 -5.17
CA GLN A 36 -6.39 -1.95 -5.07
C GLN A 36 -5.84 -3.08 -5.96
N TYR A 37 -4.55 -3.29 -5.87
CA TYR A 37 -3.84 -4.26 -6.70
C TYR A 37 -3.98 -5.67 -6.12
N PRO A 38 -4.28 -6.68 -6.94
CA PRO A 38 -4.43 -8.05 -6.43
C PRO A 38 -3.14 -8.56 -5.78
N PHE A 39 -3.26 -8.97 -4.52
CA PHE A 39 -2.14 -9.51 -3.75
C PHE A 39 -1.44 -10.67 -4.47
N PHE A 40 -2.23 -11.60 -5.05
CA PHE A 40 -1.66 -12.80 -5.68
C PHE A 40 -0.71 -12.49 -6.84
N LYS A 41 -0.88 -11.34 -7.50
CA LYS A 41 -0.03 -10.96 -8.63
C LYS A 41 1.42 -10.65 -8.23
N LEU A 42 1.66 -10.40 -6.94
CA LEU A 42 3.01 -10.18 -6.42
C LEU A 42 3.67 -11.45 -5.93
N MET A 43 2.94 -12.56 -5.91
CA MET A 43 3.46 -13.84 -5.44
C MET A 43 4.15 -14.58 -6.58
N SER A 44 5.29 -15.22 -6.27
CA SER A 44 5.93 -16.14 -7.20
C SER A 44 5.04 -17.36 -7.43
N SER A 45 5.31 -18.13 -8.49
CA SER A 45 4.52 -19.32 -8.81
C SER A 45 4.44 -20.32 -7.67
N ASP A 46 5.52 -20.49 -6.91
CA ASP A 46 5.54 -21.41 -5.77
C ASP A 46 4.58 -20.98 -4.68
N PHE A 47 4.51 -19.68 -4.39
CA PHE A 47 3.59 -19.14 -3.41
C PHE A 47 2.15 -19.12 -3.92
N TYR A 48 1.95 -18.86 -5.20
CA TYR A 48 0.62 -18.78 -5.78
C TYR A 48 -0.17 -20.08 -5.56
N GLU A 49 0.47 -21.23 -5.72
CA GLU A 49 -0.17 -22.53 -5.56
C GLU A 49 -0.63 -22.80 -4.11
N THR A 50 -0.04 -22.10 -3.14
CA THR A 50 -0.38 -22.28 -1.73
C THR A 50 -1.46 -21.31 -1.24
N LEU A 51 -1.90 -20.38 -2.08
CA LEU A 51 -2.87 -19.36 -1.66
C LEU A 51 -4.27 -19.94 -1.47
N SER A 52 -4.93 -19.54 -0.38
CA SER A 52 -6.34 -19.84 -0.13
C SER A 52 -7.24 -19.00 -1.04
N GLU A 53 -8.51 -19.40 -1.16
CA GLU A 53 -9.48 -18.61 -1.91
C GLU A 53 -9.59 -17.17 -1.38
N ARG A 54 -9.51 -17.00 -0.07
CA ARG A 54 -9.53 -15.69 0.56
C ARG A 54 -8.34 -14.84 0.13
N GLN A 55 -7.15 -15.44 0.13
CA GLN A 55 -5.93 -14.75 -0.28
C GLN A 55 -5.95 -14.36 -1.75
N LEU A 56 -6.57 -15.18 -2.60
CA LEU A 56 -6.74 -14.86 -4.01
C LEU A 56 -7.64 -13.63 -4.25
N LYS A 57 -8.47 -13.29 -3.27
CA LYS A 57 -9.37 -12.13 -3.35
C LYS A 57 -8.81 -10.89 -2.66
N GLN A 58 -7.69 -11.00 -1.95
CA GLN A 58 -7.10 -9.86 -1.25
C GLN A 58 -6.54 -8.85 -2.24
N THR A 59 -6.68 -7.58 -1.89
CA THR A 59 -6.10 -6.48 -2.65
C THR A 59 -5.18 -5.66 -1.76
N LEU A 60 -4.24 -4.98 -2.39
CA LEU A 60 -3.28 -4.11 -1.73
C LEU A 60 -3.64 -2.67 -2.04
N ASP A 61 -3.60 -1.81 -1.03
CA ASP A 61 -4.08 -0.43 -1.15
C ASP A 61 -3.29 0.34 -2.20
N ILE A 62 -1.97 0.35 -2.10
CA ILE A 62 -1.10 1.02 -3.06
C ILE A 62 0.14 0.17 -3.29
N VAL A 63 0.49 -0.03 -4.55
CA VAL A 63 1.71 -0.74 -4.94
C VAL A 63 2.53 0.16 -5.85
N ILE A 64 3.80 0.30 -5.55
CA ILE A 64 4.74 1.12 -6.32
C ILE A 64 5.77 0.20 -6.95
N PHE A 65 5.75 0.12 -8.28
CA PHE A 65 6.73 -0.62 -9.05
C PHE A 65 7.85 0.33 -9.47
N ARG A 66 9.06 -0.01 -9.07
CA ARG A 66 10.25 0.79 -9.41
C ARG A 66 11.00 0.09 -10.53
N ALA A 67 10.82 0.55 -11.75
CA ALA A 67 11.36 -0.10 -12.94
C ALA A 67 12.87 0.06 -13.10
N VAL A 68 13.48 0.98 -12.37
CA VAL A 68 14.91 1.31 -12.52
C VAL A 68 15.71 0.70 -11.36
N ASP A 69 16.90 0.20 -11.66
CA ASP A 69 17.90 -0.26 -10.68
C ASP A 69 17.51 -1.49 -9.85
N PHE A 70 16.60 -2.31 -10.34
CA PHE A 70 16.19 -3.54 -9.65
C PHE A 70 15.75 -3.33 -8.21
N LYS A 71 15.26 -2.14 -7.89
CA LYS A 71 14.77 -1.84 -6.56
C LYS A 71 13.50 -2.62 -6.25
N PRO A 72 13.29 -3.02 -4.99
CA PRO A 72 12.13 -3.81 -4.64
C PRO A 72 10.83 -3.04 -4.84
N THR A 73 9.77 -3.78 -5.13
CA THR A 73 8.40 -3.25 -5.15
C THR A 73 8.02 -2.79 -3.75
N ILE A 74 7.38 -1.63 -3.65
CA ILE A 74 6.90 -1.09 -2.39
C ILE A 74 5.39 -1.31 -2.30
N VAL A 75 4.95 -1.85 -1.18
CA VAL A 75 3.54 -2.02 -0.86
C VAL A 75 3.19 -1.11 0.30
N ILE A 76 2.28 -0.18 0.08
CA ILE A 76 1.79 0.71 1.12
C ILE A 76 0.42 0.21 1.54
N ARG A 77 0.27 -0.11 2.83
CA ARG A 77 -1.00 -0.51 3.40
C ARG A 77 -1.50 0.60 4.31
N VAL A 78 -2.70 1.06 4.06
CA VAL A 78 -3.33 2.14 4.83
C VAL A 78 -4.16 1.48 5.93
N GLN A 79 -3.65 1.55 7.16
CA GLN A 79 -4.19 0.79 8.29
C GLN A 79 -5.15 1.62 9.12
N ASP A 80 -6.44 1.41 8.95
CA ASP A 80 -7.46 2.06 9.77
C ASP A 80 -7.70 1.26 11.07
N LYS A 81 -8.63 1.72 11.90
CA LYS A 81 -8.92 1.09 13.18
C LYS A 81 -9.43 -0.35 13.07
N HIS A 82 -10.01 -0.73 11.93
CA HIS A 82 -10.53 -2.08 11.72
C HIS A 82 -9.41 -3.12 11.66
N HIS A 83 -8.21 -2.72 11.26
CA HIS A 83 -7.05 -3.61 11.19
C HIS A 83 -6.47 -3.98 12.55
N LYS A 84 -6.96 -3.37 13.64
CA LYS A 84 -6.57 -3.74 15.01
C LYS A 84 -7.40 -4.86 15.59
N VAL A 85 -8.46 -5.28 14.92
CA VAL A 85 -9.24 -6.46 15.32
C VAL A 85 -8.37 -7.70 15.10
N THR A 86 -8.31 -8.58 16.09
CA THR A 86 -7.39 -9.73 16.15
C THR A 86 -7.31 -10.54 14.85
N LEU A 87 -8.44 -10.90 14.28
CA LEU A 87 -8.46 -11.70 13.05
C LEU A 87 -7.85 -10.96 11.85
N THR A 88 -8.22 -9.70 11.68
CA THR A 88 -7.67 -8.85 10.62
C THR A 88 -6.18 -8.62 10.83
N ALA A 89 -5.76 -8.38 12.07
CA ALA A 89 -4.34 -8.20 12.40
C ALA A 89 -3.52 -9.44 12.04
N SER A 90 -4.03 -10.64 12.33
CA SER A 90 -3.35 -11.89 11.98
C SER A 90 -3.20 -12.05 10.47
N ARG A 91 -4.25 -11.73 9.71
CA ARG A 91 -4.20 -11.77 8.24
C ARG A 91 -3.19 -10.79 7.68
N ASP A 92 -3.12 -9.59 8.25
CA ASP A 92 -2.17 -8.56 7.84
C ASP A 92 -0.72 -8.99 8.07
N ILE A 93 -0.46 -9.67 9.19
CA ILE A 93 0.86 -10.22 9.51
C ILE A 93 1.28 -11.26 8.47
N VAL A 94 0.39 -12.20 8.16
CA VAL A 94 0.67 -13.24 7.17
C VAL A 94 0.90 -12.63 5.79
N GLN A 95 0.05 -11.72 5.38
CA GLN A 95 0.19 -11.03 4.10
C GLN A 95 1.54 -10.32 4.01
N LYS A 96 1.93 -9.59 5.07
CA LYS A 96 3.20 -8.88 5.13
C LYS A 96 4.38 -9.84 4.98
N GLN A 97 4.36 -10.95 5.71
CA GLN A 97 5.42 -11.96 5.63
C GLN A 97 5.58 -12.52 4.22
N MET A 98 4.46 -12.84 3.57
CA MET A 98 4.47 -13.38 2.21
C MET A 98 4.99 -12.35 1.21
N LEU A 99 4.61 -11.09 1.35
CA LEU A 99 5.10 -10.01 0.51
C LEU A 99 6.62 -9.82 0.69
N GLU A 100 7.09 -9.83 1.93
CA GLU A 100 8.51 -9.68 2.22
C GLU A 100 9.32 -10.86 1.67
N TRP A 101 8.79 -12.07 1.73
CA TRP A 101 9.42 -13.24 1.13
C TRP A 101 9.50 -13.12 -0.40
N ASN A 102 8.58 -12.40 -1.01
CA ASN A 102 8.60 -12.12 -2.44
C ASN A 102 9.33 -10.82 -2.77
N LYS A 103 10.18 -10.36 -1.86
CA LYS A 103 11.09 -9.22 -2.02
C LYS A 103 10.39 -7.87 -2.16
N CYS A 104 9.20 -7.75 -1.59
CA CYS A 104 8.51 -6.48 -1.48
C CYS A 104 8.89 -5.79 -0.17
N VAL A 105 8.91 -4.47 -0.17
CA VAL A 105 9.02 -3.67 1.05
C VAL A 105 7.61 -3.24 1.44
N VAL A 106 7.18 -3.59 2.63
CA VAL A 106 5.82 -3.28 3.11
C VAL A 106 5.88 -2.13 4.11
N VAL A 107 5.09 -1.10 3.88
CA VAL A 107 4.98 0.05 4.77
C VAL A 107 3.53 0.18 5.21
N ASP A 108 3.29 0.10 6.52
CA ASP A 108 1.96 0.25 7.11
C ASP A 108 1.81 1.66 7.69
N LEU A 109 0.84 2.39 7.17
CA LEU A 109 0.50 3.73 7.64
C LEU A 109 -0.70 3.64 8.58
N TRP A 110 -0.46 3.89 9.87
CA TRP A 110 -1.49 3.75 10.90
C TRP A 110 -2.27 5.04 11.08
N TRP A 111 -3.60 4.92 11.09
CA TRP A 111 -4.53 6.05 11.21
C TRP A 111 -4.27 6.92 12.44
N GLU A 112 -3.87 6.32 13.56
CA GLU A 112 -3.60 7.05 14.81
C GLU A 112 -2.40 7.97 14.71
N GLU A 113 -1.46 7.61 13.86
CA GLU A 113 -0.20 8.34 13.71
C GLU A 113 -0.21 9.31 12.53
N CYS A 114 -1.26 9.27 11.71
CA CYS A 114 -1.35 10.06 10.49
C CYS A 114 -2.67 10.85 10.42
N PRO A 115 -2.99 11.69 11.40
CA PRO A 115 -4.29 12.38 11.42
C PRO A 115 -4.53 13.30 10.23
N GLU A 116 -3.52 13.98 9.73
CA GLU A 116 -3.67 14.86 8.56
C GLU A 116 -3.93 14.05 7.29
N LEU A 117 -3.25 12.92 7.14
CA LEU A 117 -3.43 12.03 6.00
C LEU A 117 -4.87 11.50 5.96
N TRP A 118 -5.40 11.07 7.11
CA TRP A 118 -6.77 10.55 7.21
C TRP A 118 -7.82 11.65 7.02
N GLY A 119 -7.47 12.89 7.25
CA GLY A 119 -8.31 14.03 6.89
C GLY A 119 -8.28 14.34 5.39
N GLU A 120 -7.58 13.54 4.60
CA GLU A 120 -7.39 13.71 3.15
C GLU A 120 -6.75 15.04 2.78
N ASN A 121 -5.93 15.58 3.67
CA ASN A 121 -5.20 16.81 3.43
C ASN A 121 -3.84 16.52 2.82
N VAL A 122 -3.52 17.19 1.73
CA VAL A 122 -2.17 17.16 1.16
C VAL A 122 -1.48 18.48 1.53
N ASN A 123 -0.78 18.46 2.64
CA ASN A 123 -0.08 19.63 3.19
C ASN A 123 1.26 19.19 3.80
N GLU A 124 2.01 20.11 4.35
CA GLU A 124 3.32 19.81 4.94
C GLU A 124 3.24 18.76 6.04
N LYS A 125 2.17 18.77 6.83
CA LYS A 125 1.99 17.81 7.93
C LYS A 125 1.74 16.40 7.42
N SER A 126 0.85 16.23 6.44
CA SER A 126 0.58 14.91 5.88
C SER A 126 1.77 14.36 5.11
N ILE A 127 2.49 15.22 4.39
CA ILE A 127 3.72 14.83 3.71
C ILE A 127 4.75 14.34 4.73
N GLU A 128 4.90 15.02 5.85
CA GLU A 128 5.82 14.60 6.91
C GLU A 128 5.38 13.29 7.56
N GLU A 129 4.08 13.08 7.76
CA GLU A 129 3.56 11.82 8.28
C GLU A 129 3.98 10.63 7.40
N VAL A 130 3.76 10.75 6.10
CA VAL A 130 4.14 9.69 5.15
C VAL A 130 5.66 9.55 5.08
N SER A 131 6.37 10.66 5.00
CA SER A 131 7.83 10.67 4.88
C SER A 131 8.50 9.98 6.08
N THR A 132 7.96 10.16 7.29
CA THR A 132 8.48 9.51 8.50
C THR A 132 8.48 7.99 8.35
N TYR A 133 7.39 7.41 7.85
CA TYR A 133 7.31 5.96 7.61
C TYR A 133 8.28 5.51 6.53
N LEU A 134 8.40 6.28 5.45
CA LEU A 134 9.31 5.94 4.36
C LEU A 134 10.77 6.01 4.79
N ARG A 135 11.15 6.96 5.64
CA ARG A 135 12.50 7.03 6.20
C ARG A 135 12.80 5.83 7.10
N LYS A 136 11.85 5.44 7.95
CA LYS A 136 12.01 4.25 8.80
C LYS A 136 12.24 2.98 7.98
N ALA A 137 11.66 2.92 6.79
CA ALA A 137 11.83 1.80 5.87
C ALA A 137 13.04 1.97 4.94
N ASN A 138 13.83 3.02 5.10
CA ASN A 138 14.98 3.35 4.25
C ASN A 138 14.63 3.53 2.77
N LEU A 139 13.46 4.09 2.49
CA LEU A 139 12.99 4.31 1.13
C LEU A 139 13.25 5.73 0.64
N ILE A 140 13.47 6.64 1.57
CA ILE A 140 13.87 8.03 1.25
C ILE A 140 14.93 8.52 2.21
#